data_0002212243abc8b318bd76d0be7b18c6
#
_entry.id   0002212243abc8b318bd76d0be7b18c6
#
_cell.length_a   1.000
_cell.length_b   1.000
_cell.length_c   1.000
_cell.angle_alpha   90.00
_cell.angle_beta   90.00
_cell.angle_gamma   90.00
#
_symmetry.space_group_name_H-M   'P 1'
#
loop_
_entity.id
_entity.type
_entity.pdbx_description
1 polymer ?
#
loop_
_entity_poly.entity_id
_entity_poly.type
_entity_poly.pdbx_seq_one_letter_code
_entity_poly.pdbx_strand_id
1 'polypeptide(L)'
;RGAWAGELGQMQFLPGEYFEKGVDYDRDGRVDLILSTPDALASTARAIRDLGWQTGQPWLEEVRVTRELPWEHTGTDVMNSRAQWAQWGVTKADGSPLPQDDLQASLLLLMGRNGPAFLAYPNFLNVYLEWNNSLVYSTTAAYLATRLAGAGKVQPGRAEVMPLTLDQIKYLQITLEDLGHDVGGADGIIGAKTRAAIRFAQLELGLPADSYPDHRLLDNLDRLEPLPVTSNTQPEYQARPEYQARPEYQARPEYQARPE
;
A
#
# COMPACT_ATOMS: atom_id res chain seq x y z
N ARG A 1 -9.10 -26.70 9.60
CA ARG A 1 -10.21 -25.80 9.26
C ARG A 1 -9.59 -24.64 8.50
N GLY A 2 -10.04 -24.37 7.29
CA GLY A 2 -9.65 -23.18 6.51
C GLY A 2 -10.39 -21.92 6.97
N ALA A 3 -9.97 -20.75 6.49
CA ALA A 3 -10.71 -19.51 6.64
C ALA A 3 -12.06 -19.59 5.91
N TRP A 4 -12.92 -18.60 6.10
CA TRP A 4 -14.29 -18.63 5.54
C TRP A 4 -14.32 -18.63 4.00
N ALA A 5 -13.29 -18.07 3.34
CA ALA A 5 -13.15 -18.09 1.88
C ALA A 5 -12.45 -19.37 1.37
N GLY A 6 -12.07 -20.28 2.26
CA GLY A 6 -11.44 -21.57 1.92
C GLY A 6 -9.94 -21.49 1.71
N GLU A 7 -9.27 -20.43 2.17
CA GLU A 7 -7.81 -20.33 2.12
C GLU A 7 -7.14 -21.50 2.83
N LEU A 8 -6.08 -22.03 2.22
CA LEU A 8 -5.38 -23.23 2.66
C LEU A 8 -3.88 -22.96 2.88
N GLY A 9 -3.32 -23.71 3.82
CA GLY A 9 -1.90 -23.81 4.06
C GLY A 9 -1.29 -22.61 4.78
N GLN A 10 0.04 -22.62 4.86
CA GLN A 10 0.81 -21.62 5.60
C GLN A 10 0.71 -20.20 5.00
N MET A 11 0.50 -20.12 3.68
CA MET A 11 0.47 -18.88 2.92
C MET A 11 -0.94 -18.46 2.50
N GLN A 12 -1.97 -19.16 2.99
CA GLN A 12 -3.38 -18.82 2.80
C GLN A 12 -3.81 -18.72 1.32
N PHE A 13 -3.32 -19.62 0.47
CA PHE A 13 -3.76 -19.71 -0.91
C PHE A 13 -5.23 -20.09 -1.02
N LEU A 14 -5.94 -19.41 -1.89
CA LEU A 14 -7.26 -19.85 -2.33
C LEU A 14 -7.15 -21.19 -3.09
N PRO A 15 -8.19 -22.05 -3.07
CA PRO A 15 -8.13 -23.35 -3.76
C PRO A 15 -7.74 -23.26 -5.23
N GLY A 16 -8.23 -22.25 -5.97
CA GLY A 16 -7.85 -22.00 -7.36
C GLY A 16 -6.37 -21.65 -7.50
N GLU A 17 -5.87 -20.79 -6.64
CA GLU A 17 -4.46 -20.40 -6.63
C GLU A 17 -3.54 -21.57 -6.26
N TYR A 18 -3.96 -22.41 -5.30
CA TYR A 18 -3.24 -23.63 -4.96
C TYR A 18 -3.08 -24.53 -6.19
N PHE A 19 -4.17 -24.75 -6.93
CA PHE A 19 -4.14 -25.56 -8.15
C PHE A 19 -3.26 -24.95 -9.26
N GLU A 20 -3.35 -23.63 -9.47
CA GLU A 20 -2.65 -22.95 -10.55
C GLU A 20 -1.17 -22.69 -10.24
N LYS A 21 -0.85 -22.33 -8.99
CA LYS A 21 0.46 -21.83 -8.58
C LYS A 21 1.26 -22.83 -7.73
N GLY A 22 0.65 -23.95 -7.35
CA GLY A 22 1.31 -24.98 -6.54
C GLY A 22 2.55 -25.56 -7.22
N VAL A 23 3.61 -25.76 -6.45
CA VAL A 23 4.90 -26.33 -6.88
C VAL A 23 5.27 -27.46 -5.94
N ASP A 24 5.47 -28.66 -6.48
CA ASP A 24 6.10 -29.78 -5.80
C ASP A 24 7.64 -29.54 -5.85
N TYR A 25 8.16 -28.88 -4.83
CA TYR A 25 9.56 -28.49 -4.81
C TYR A 25 10.47 -29.59 -4.28
N ASP A 26 10.01 -30.36 -3.31
CA ASP A 26 10.77 -31.50 -2.74
C ASP A 26 10.65 -32.78 -3.59
N ARG A 27 9.81 -32.76 -4.64
CA ARG A 27 9.63 -33.82 -5.64
C ARG A 27 9.13 -35.16 -5.06
N ASP A 28 8.28 -35.08 -4.05
CA ASP A 28 7.66 -36.27 -3.46
C ASP A 28 6.42 -36.75 -4.25
N GLY A 29 6.05 -36.05 -5.33
CA GLY A 29 4.91 -36.35 -6.20
C GLY A 29 3.61 -35.67 -5.77
N ARG A 30 3.66 -34.75 -4.81
CA ARG A 30 2.53 -33.98 -4.32
C ARG A 30 2.88 -32.52 -4.16
N VAL A 31 1.87 -31.68 -4.27
CA VAL A 31 1.98 -30.27 -3.83
C VAL A 31 1.31 -30.18 -2.47
N ASP A 32 2.05 -29.96 -1.40
CA ASP A 32 1.51 -29.87 -0.04
C ASP A 32 1.83 -28.49 0.58
N LEU A 33 0.95 -27.52 0.37
CA LEU A 33 1.12 -26.19 0.94
C LEU A 33 0.76 -26.09 2.43
N ILE A 34 0.35 -27.21 3.04
CA ILE A 34 -0.04 -27.28 4.46
C ILE A 34 1.13 -27.78 5.30
N LEU A 35 1.75 -28.88 4.89
CA LEU A 35 2.77 -29.58 5.67
C LEU A 35 4.19 -29.44 5.10
N SER A 36 4.33 -29.28 3.76
CA SER A 36 5.64 -29.07 3.13
C SER A 36 6.00 -27.60 3.08
N THR A 37 6.93 -27.17 3.94
CA THR A 37 7.49 -25.80 3.88
C THR A 37 8.21 -25.53 2.56
N PRO A 38 8.99 -26.42 1.95
CA PRO A 38 9.57 -26.23 0.63
C PRO A 38 8.54 -25.91 -0.44
N ASP A 39 7.44 -26.64 -0.51
CA ASP A 39 6.37 -26.43 -1.47
C ASP A 39 5.67 -25.10 -1.24
N ALA A 40 5.36 -24.78 0.03
CA ALA A 40 4.72 -23.53 0.40
C ALA A 40 5.58 -22.33 -0.03
N LEU A 41 6.89 -22.33 0.23
CA LEU A 41 7.81 -21.27 -0.15
C LEU A 41 7.98 -21.17 -1.68
N ALA A 42 8.15 -22.30 -2.37
CA ALA A 42 8.32 -22.32 -3.83
C ALA A 42 7.05 -21.85 -4.55
N SER A 43 5.88 -22.27 -4.09
CA SER A 43 4.59 -21.82 -4.62
C SER A 43 4.38 -20.32 -4.39
N THR A 44 4.75 -19.82 -3.21
CA THR A 44 4.73 -18.38 -2.91
C THR A 44 5.68 -17.59 -3.80
N ALA A 45 6.91 -18.08 -3.98
CA ALA A 45 7.88 -17.45 -4.87
C ALA A 45 7.37 -17.40 -6.33
N ARG A 46 6.70 -18.46 -6.79
CA ARG A 46 6.02 -18.47 -8.09
C ARG A 46 4.92 -17.43 -8.17
N ALA A 47 4.05 -17.36 -7.16
CA ALA A 47 2.98 -16.38 -7.12
C ALA A 47 3.50 -14.94 -7.15
N ILE A 48 4.53 -14.63 -6.36
CA ILE A 48 5.22 -13.33 -6.33
C ILE A 48 5.83 -12.99 -7.69
N ARG A 49 6.49 -13.95 -8.33
CA ARG A 49 7.04 -13.77 -9.68
C ARG A 49 5.95 -13.48 -10.70
N ASP A 50 4.84 -14.19 -10.64
CA ASP A 50 3.72 -14.05 -11.56
C ASP A 50 2.99 -12.70 -11.39
N LEU A 51 3.11 -12.05 -10.21
CA LEU A 51 2.71 -10.67 -9.95
C LEU A 51 3.69 -9.63 -10.54
N GLY A 52 4.82 -10.05 -11.13
CA GLY A 52 5.77 -9.16 -11.78
C GLY A 52 6.98 -8.78 -10.94
N TRP A 53 7.35 -9.60 -9.94
CA TRP A 53 8.58 -9.37 -9.16
C TRP A 53 9.81 -9.22 -10.04
N GLN A 54 10.53 -8.14 -9.86
CA GLN A 54 11.77 -7.84 -10.57
C GLN A 54 12.98 -8.17 -9.69
N THR A 55 13.65 -9.25 -10.03
CA THR A 55 14.84 -9.72 -9.31
C THR A 55 15.96 -8.67 -9.37
N GLY A 56 16.60 -8.43 -8.23
CA GLY A 56 17.70 -7.46 -8.11
C GLY A 56 17.24 -6.01 -7.94
N GLN A 57 15.96 -5.73 -8.01
CA GLN A 57 15.43 -4.41 -7.68
C GLN A 57 14.97 -4.32 -6.21
N PRO A 58 15.11 -3.17 -5.58
CA PRO A 58 14.61 -2.97 -4.23
C PRO A 58 13.08 -3.02 -4.19
N TRP A 59 12.54 -3.22 -3.00
CA TRP A 59 11.09 -3.16 -2.74
C TRP A 59 10.72 -1.98 -1.83
N LEU A 60 11.42 -1.80 -0.71
CA LEU A 60 11.17 -0.75 0.25
C LEU A 60 12.48 -0.32 0.90
N GLU A 61 12.73 0.98 0.96
CA GLU A 61 13.93 1.57 1.56
C GLU A 61 13.53 2.66 2.54
N GLU A 62 13.99 2.56 3.80
CA GLU A 62 13.81 3.64 4.74
C GLU A 62 14.68 4.84 4.35
N VAL A 63 14.10 6.03 4.42
CA VAL A 63 14.76 7.29 4.02
C VAL A 63 14.52 8.40 5.05
N ARG A 64 15.29 9.46 4.95
CA ARG A 64 15.08 10.70 5.69
C ARG A 64 14.69 11.82 4.76
N VAL A 65 13.70 12.59 5.18
CA VAL A 65 13.32 13.85 4.56
C VAL A 65 13.97 14.97 5.36
N THR A 66 14.96 15.66 4.79
CA THR A 66 15.80 16.60 5.52
C THR A 66 15.28 18.04 5.49
N ARG A 67 14.34 18.34 4.60
CA ARG A 67 13.72 19.68 4.44
C ARG A 67 12.28 19.55 3.97
N GLU A 68 11.57 20.66 3.90
CA GLU A 68 10.26 20.69 3.24
C GLU A 68 10.41 20.33 1.76
N LEU A 69 9.46 19.54 1.28
CA LEU A 69 9.37 19.13 -0.13
C LEU A 69 7.93 19.34 -0.62
N PRO A 70 7.67 19.24 -1.91
CA PRO A 70 6.31 19.32 -2.43
C PRO A 70 5.53 18.05 -2.02
N TRP A 71 4.86 18.12 -0.85
CA TRP A 71 4.21 16.98 -0.21
C TRP A 71 3.12 16.35 -1.08
N GLU A 72 2.55 17.11 -2.00
CA GLU A 72 1.59 16.65 -2.99
C GLU A 72 2.14 15.57 -3.94
N HIS A 73 3.45 15.42 -4.01
CA HIS A 73 4.10 14.36 -4.79
C HIS A 73 4.35 13.07 -3.99
N THR A 74 3.84 12.98 -2.76
CA THR A 74 3.97 11.77 -1.92
C THR A 74 2.77 10.83 -2.08
N GLY A 75 2.89 9.58 -1.66
CA GLY A 75 1.82 8.58 -1.72
C GLY A 75 2.11 7.49 -2.74
N THR A 76 1.22 6.51 -2.85
CA THR A 76 1.42 5.32 -3.69
C THR A 76 1.19 5.54 -5.17
N ASP A 77 0.48 6.60 -5.52
CA ASP A 77 0.00 6.98 -6.85
C ASP A 77 0.97 7.88 -7.62
N VAL A 78 1.98 8.43 -6.94
CA VAL A 78 2.95 9.33 -7.55
C VAL A 78 4.35 8.72 -7.44
N MET A 79 5.00 8.54 -8.58
CA MET A 79 6.39 8.09 -8.64
C MET A 79 7.30 9.17 -9.21
N ASN A 80 8.49 9.28 -8.64
CA ASN A 80 9.57 10.12 -9.12
C ASN A 80 10.89 9.35 -9.08
N SER A 81 11.85 9.78 -9.87
CA SER A 81 13.18 9.16 -9.85
C SER A 81 13.89 9.37 -8.50
N ARG A 82 14.79 8.47 -8.13
CA ARG A 82 15.65 8.68 -6.95
C ARG A 82 16.44 9.98 -7.03
N ALA A 83 16.88 10.36 -8.22
CA ALA A 83 17.53 11.67 -8.46
C ALA A 83 16.61 12.83 -8.10
N GLN A 84 15.33 12.78 -8.47
CA GLN A 84 14.35 13.82 -8.13
C GLN A 84 14.10 13.88 -6.62
N TRP A 85 13.93 12.74 -5.96
CA TRP A 85 13.79 12.67 -4.51
C TRP A 85 15.01 13.26 -3.79
N ALA A 86 16.21 12.94 -4.26
CA ALA A 86 17.46 13.51 -3.73
C ALA A 86 17.49 15.04 -3.89
N GLN A 87 17.07 15.58 -5.04
CA GLN A 87 16.97 17.03 -5.26
C GLN A 87 15.99 17.70 -4.29
N TRP A 88 14.92 17.03 -3.91
CA TRP A 88 13.97 17.52 -2.90
C TRP A 88 14.44 17.31 -1.45
N GLY A 89 15.62 16.71 -1.24
CA GLY A 89 16.24 16.60 0.08
C GLY A 89 15.93 15.27 0.78
N VAL A 90 15.57 14.24 0.01
CA VAL A 90 15.49 12.88 0.55
C VAL A 90 16.88 12.24 0.54
N THR A 91 17.26 11.61 1.64
CA THR A 91 18.54 10.89 1.80
C THR A 91 18.25 9.47 2.29
N LYS A 92 19.25 8.58 2.24
CA LYS A 92 19.15 7.29 2.92
C LYS A 92 18.97 7.48 4.42
N ALA A 93 18.52 6.42 5.11
CA ALA A 93 18.29 6.44 6.55
C ALA A 93 19.54 6.82 7.38
N ASP A 94 20.72 6.48 6.90
CA ASP A 94 22.02 6.83 7.51
C ASP A 94 22.47 8.27 7.20
N GLY A 95 21.71 9.00 6.37
CA GLY A 95 22.02 10.36 5.94
C GLY A 95 22.92 10.44 4.69
N SER A 96 23.37 9.32 4.14
CA SER A 96 24.12 9.30 2.89
C SER A 96 23.22 9.65 1.70
N PRO A 97 23.79 10.19 0.60
CA PRO A 97 23.01 10.54 -0.58
C PRO A 97 22.29 9.35 -1.20
N LEU A 98 21.08 9.59 -1.74
CA LEU A 98 20.44 8.64 -2.64
C LEU A 98 21.24 8.51 -3.95
N PRO A 99 21.20 7.35 -4.62
CA PRO A 99 21.74 7.21 -5.96
C PRO A 99 21.10 8.24 -6.92
N GLN A 100 21.93 8.80 -7.80
CA GLN A 100 21.50 9.78 -8.81
C GLN A 100 21.14 9.04 -10.10
N ASP A 101 20.04 8.30 -10.07
CA ASP A 101 19.54 7.52 -11.19
C ASP A 101 18.03 7.69 -11.39
N ASP A 102 17.52 7.09 -12.46
CA ASP A 102 16.14 7.21 -12.88
C ASP A 102 15.21 6.13 -12.29
N LEU A 103 15.70 5.34 -11.31
CA LEU A 103 14.84 4.34 -10.68
C LEU A 103 13.66 5.01 -9.98
N GLN A 104 12.47 4.64 -10.44
CA GLN A 104 11.23 5.25 -9.96
C GLN A 104 10.84 4.71 -8.59
N ALA A 105 10.41 5.59 -7.71
CA ALA A 105 9.90 5.26 -6.39
C ALA A 105 8.83 6.25 -5.95
N SER A 106 7.91 5.78 -5.12
CA SER A 106 6.94 6.61 -4.39
C SER A 106 7.44 6.88 -2.98
N LEU A 107 7.26 8.09 -2.48
CA LEU A 107 7.58 8.41 -1.08
C LEU A 107 6.36 8.15 -0.20
N LEU A 108 6.46 7.16 0.68
CA LEU A 108 5.41 6.78 1.62
C LEU A 108 5.61 7.45 2.98
N LEU A 109 4.56 8.08 3.47
CA LEU A 109 4.47 8.76 4.75
C LEU A 109 3.30 8.20 5.56
N LEU A 110 3.47 7.00 6.14
CA LEU A 110 2.39 6.29 6.85
C LEU A 110 1.84 7.09 8.03
N MET A 111 2.69 7.86 8.68
CA MET A 111 2.39 8.71 9.82
C MET A 111 2.62 10.20 9.49
N GLY A 112 2.40 10.57 8.24
CA GLY A 112 2.60 11.93 7.75
C GLY A 112 4.06 12.35 7.67
N ARG A 113 4.29 13.61 7.33
CA ARG A 113 5.62 14.20 7.11
C ARG A 113 6.55 14.17 8.32
N ASN A 114 6.00 14.02 9.53
CA ASN A 114 6.78 13.97 10.75
C ASN A 114 7.23 12.55 11.12
N GLY A 115 6.52 11.54 10.63
CA GLY A 115 6.81 10.14 10.89
C GLY A 115 7.95 9.57 10.05
N PRO A 116 8.24 8.28 10.20
CA PRO A 116 9.16 7.56 9.34
C PRO A 116 8.74 7.63 7.87
N ALA A 117 9.73 7.74 6.99
CA ALA A 117 9.54 7.84 5.55
C ALA A 117 10.20 6.67 4.81
N PHE A 118 9.57 6.22 3.73
CA PHE A 118 10.06 5.10 2.93
C PHE A 118 9.95 5.42 1.44
N LEU A 119 10.97 5.05 0.66
CA LEU A 119 10.84 4.91 -0.78
C LEU A 119 10.30 3.52 -1.09
N ALA A 120 9.15 3.48 -1.73
CA ALA A 120 8.49 2.27 -2.22
C ALA A 120 8.74 2.13 -3.73
N TYR A 121 9.36 1.04 -4.12
CA TYR A 121 9.73 0.73 -5.49
C TYR A 121 8.66 -0.14 -6.18
N PRO A 122 8.74 -0.37 -7.50
CA PRO A 122 7.75 -1.18 -8.22
C PRO A 122 7.48 -2.56 -7.60
N ASN A 123 8.49 -3.24 -7.05
CA ASN A 123 8.29 -4.50 -6.34
C ASN A 123 7.35 -4.37 -5.13
N PHE A 124 7.41 -3.28 -4.39
CA PHE A 124 6.46 -3.03 -3.31
C PHE A 124 5.07 -2.67 -3.86
N LEU A 125 5.04 -1.73 -4.77
CA LEU A 125 3.79 -1.16 -5.26
C LEU A 125 2.95 -2.15 -6.09
N ASN A 126 3.62 -3.04 -6.85
CA ASN A 126 2.94 -3.97 -7.76
C ASN A 126 2.81 -5.39 -7.19
N VAL A 127 3.61 -5.76 -6.19
CA VAL A 127 3.60 -7.12 -5.64
C VAL A 127 3.08 -7.14 -4.20
N TYR A 128 3.70 -6.40 -3.26
CA TYR A 128 3.22 -6.40 -1.87
C TYR A 128 1.80 -5.83 -1.74
N LEU A 129 1.51 -4.72 -2.42
CA LEU A 129 0.17 -4.12 -2.37
C LEU A 129 -0.87 -4.93 -3.14
N GLU A 130 -0.48 -5.69 -4.16
CA GLU A 130 -1.37 -6.63 -4.85
C GLU A 130 -1.64 -7.87 -4.00
N TRP A 131 -0.65 -8.33 -3.24
CA TRP A 131 -0.83 -9.42 -2.27
C TRP A 131 -1.78 -9.02 -1.13
N ASN A 132 -1.64 -7.80 -0.62
CA ASN A 132 -2.51 -7.27 0.44
C ASN A 132 -2.68 -5.76 0.28
N ASN A 133 -3.91 -5.32 0.05
CA ASN A 133 -4.26 -3.92 -0.21
C ASN A 133 -4.07 -2.98 1.00
N SER A 134 -3.80 -3.51 2.20
CA SER A 134 -3.51 -2.69 3.37
C SER A 134 -2.09 -2.12 3.29
N LEU A 135 -1.98 -0.81 3.07
CA LEU A 135 -0.70 -0.11 3.01
C LEU A 135 0.14 -0.34 4.28
N VAL A 136 -0.49 -0.31 5.45
CA VAL A 136 0.21 -0.54 6.74
C VAL A 136 0.70 -1.98 6.86
N TYR A 137 -0.15 -2.96 6.53
CA TYR A 137 0.23 -4.37 6.54
C TYR A 137 1.39 -4.64 5.56
N SER A 138 1.23 -4.23 4.31
CA SER A 138 2.23 -4.46 3.26
C SER A 138 3.57 -3.78 3.57
N THR A 139 3.54 -2.55 4.11
CA THR A 139 4.77 -1.88 4.55
C THR A 139 5.43 -2.64 5.72
N THR A 140 4.63 -3.14 6.67
CA THR A 140 5.14 -3.92 7.80
C THR A 140 5.80 -5.21 7.32
N ALA A 141 5.15 -5.96 6.42
CA ALA A 141 5.67 -7.19 5.84
C ALA A 141 6.95 -6.94 5.00
N ALA A 142 6.93 -5.91 4.16
CA ALA A 142 8.07 -5.52 3.33
C ALA A 142 9.26 -5.07 4.19
N TYR A 143 9.01 -4.30 5.26
CA TYR A 143 10.06 -3.89 6.17
C TYR A 143 10.59 -5.06 7.02
N LEU A 144 9.72 -6.00 7.42
CA LEU A 144 10.15 -7.23 8.07
C LEU A 144 11.12 -8.03 7.16
N ALA A 145 10.82 -8.16 5.87
CA ALA A 145 11.73 -8.77 4.90
C ALA A 145 13.08 -8.04 4.84
N THR A 146 13.05 -6.71 4.85
CA THR A 146 14.27 -5.86 4.92
C THR A 146 15.05 -6.12 6.22
N ARG A 147 14.35 -6.29 7.35
CA ARG A 147 14.96 -6.65 8.64
C ARG A 147 15.61 -8.03 8.62
N LEU A 148 14.95 -9.02 8.02
CA LEU A 148 15.52 -10.37 7.83
C LEU A 148 16.76 -10.34 6.93
N ALA A 149 16.83 -9.40 5.99
CA ALA A 149 18.00 -9.14 5.17
C ALA A 149 19.12 -8.33 5.89
N GLY A 150 18.96 -8.01 7.19
CA GLY A 150 19.99 -7.39 8.01
C GLY A 150 19.83 -5.89 8.28
N ALA A 151 18.75 -5.25 7.83
CA ALA A 151 18.52 -3.83 8.12
C ALA A 151 18.31 -3.56 9.61
N GLY A 152 18.57 -2.32 10.03
CA GLY A 152 18.35 -1.82 11.39
C GLY A 152 16.86 -1.66 11.73
N LYS A 153 16.56 -1.25 12.97
CA LYS A 153 15.20 -0.83 13.36
C LYS A 153 14.85 0.47 12.63
N VAL A 154 13.54 0.65 12.36
CA VAL A 154 13.01 1.93 11.85
C VAL A 154 13.46 3.06 12.74
N GLN A 155 14.00 4.10 12.14
CA GLN A 155 14.41 5.31 12.84
C GLN A 155 13.19 6.18 13.17
N PRO A 156 13.25 7.00 14.20
CA PRO A 156 12.27 8.03 14.44
C PRO A 156 12.13 8.93 13.19
N GLY A 157 10.92 9.42 12.95
CA GLY A 157 10.69 10.42 11.91
C GLY A 157 11.40 11.74 12.21
N ARG A 158 11.09 12.77 11.40
CA ARG A 158 11.73 14.10 11.52
C ARG A 158 11.24 14.92 12.72
N ALA A 159 10.07 14.59 13.27
CA ALA A 159 9.51 15.27 14.45
C ALA A 159 8.51 14.35 15.16
N GLU A 160 8.01 14.82 16.30
CA GLU A 160 6.98 14.12 17.04
C GLU A 160 5.68 14.03 16.22
N VAL A 161 5.07 12.86 16.20
CA VAL A 161 3.75 12.62 15.60
C VAL A 161 2.72 12.62 16.72
N MET A 162 1.73 13.48 16.59
CA MET A 162 0.57 13.54 17.48
C MET A 162 -0.64 12.94 16.72
N PRO A 163 -0.90 11.62 16.88
CA PRO A 163 -1.98 10.99 16.13
C PRO A 163 -3.34 11.46 16.66
N LEU A 164 -4.30 11.55 15.75
CA LEU A 164 -5.70 11.74 16.14
C LEU A 164 -6.24 10.49 16.84
N THR A 165 -7.18 10.68 17.75
CA THR A 165 -7.93 9.57 18.35
C THR A 165 -8.86 8.92 17.33
N LEU A 166 -9.33 7.71 17.62
CA LEU A 166 -10.29 7.00 16.78
C LEU A 166 -11.55 7.84 16.50
N ASP A 167 -12.08 8.51 17.53
CA ASP A 167 -13.28 9.34 17.40
C ASP A 167 -13.02 10.59 16.54
N GLN A 168 -11.84 11.20 16.66
CA GLN A 168 -11.41 12.31 15.81
C GLN A 168 -11.26 11.88 14.33
N ILE A 169 -10.73 10.68 14.08
CA ILE A 169 -10.63 10.15 12.71
C ILE A 169 -12.02 9.88 12.14
N LYS A 170 -12.92 9.28 12.90
CA LYS A 170 -14.31 9.07 12.47
C LYS A 170 -15.03 10.39 12.19
N TYR A 171 -14.87 11.37 13.07
CA TYR A 171 -15.43 12.71 12.85
C TYR A 171 -14.89 13.34 11.56
N LEU A 172 -13.58 13.26 11.33
CA LEU A 172 -12.97 13.72 10.08
C LEU A 172 -13.54 13.01 8.85
N GLN A 173 -13.69 11.67 8.92
CA GLN A 173 -14.26 10.88 7.82
C GLN A 173 -15.70 11.29 7.52
N ILE A 174 -16.55 11.41 8.55
CA ILE A 174 -17.94 11.87 8.39
C ILE A 174 -17.99 13.25 7.76
N THR A 175 -17.19 14.20 8.26
CA THR A 175 -17.15 15.56 7.71
C THR A 175 -16.72 15.58 6.24
N LEU A 176 -15.69 14.83 5.87
CA LEU A 176 -15.25 14.74 4.48
C LEU A 176 -16.29 14.04 3.58
N GLU A 177 -17.03 13.06 4.10
CA GLU A 177 -18.11 12.38 3.39
C GLU A 177 -19.30 13.32 3.15
N ASP A 178 -19.69 14.12 4.15
CA ASP A 178 -20.72 15.16 4.06
C ASP A 178 -20.34 16.25 3.03
N LEU A 179 -19.04 16.51 2.85
CA LEU A 179 -18.52 17.42 1.82
C LEU A 179 -18.42 16.77 0.43
N GLY A 180 -18.78 15.50 0.29
CA GLY A 180 -18.84 14.78 -0.98
C GLY A 180 -17.60 13.93 -1.32
N HIS A 181 -16.65 13.76 -0.39
CA HIS A 181 -15.47 12.92 -0.61
C HIS A 181 -15.77 11.45 -0.32
N ASP A 182 -15.25 10.55 -1.16
CA ASP A 182 -15.26 9.11 -0.86
C ASP A 182 -14.14 8.77 0.13
N VAL A 183 -14.50 8.51 1.38
CA VAL A 183 -13.56 8.08 2.43
C VAL A 183 -13.57 6.57 2.65
N GLY A 184 -14.47 5.83 1.99
CA GLY A 184 -14.65 4.39 2.15
C GLY A 184 -15.43 3.97 3.39
N GLY A 185 -16.09 4.95 4.06
CA GLY A 185 -16.83 4.77 5.30
C GLY A 185 -16.08 5.31 6.53
N ALA A 186 -16.87 5.74 7.53
CA ALA A 186 -16.35 6.36 8.75
C ALA A 186 -16.06 5.29 9.84
N ASP A 187 -15.13 4.40 9.55
CA ASP A 187 -14.72 3.30 10.45
C ASP A 187 -13.56 3.64 11.38
N GLY A 188 -12.90 4.78 11.16
CA GLY A 188 -11.71 5.22 11.90
C GLY A 188 -10.41 4.65 11.34
N ILE A 189 -10.44 3.98 10.18
CA ILE A 189 -9.26 3.45 9.50
C ILE A 189 -8.81 4.41 8.41
N ILE A 190 -7.55 4.85 8.45
CA ILE A 190 -6.98 5.73 7.42
C ILE A 190 -6.53 4.88 6.22
N GLY A 191 -7.51 4.43 5.44
CA GLY A 191 -7.31 3.66 4.20
C GLY A 191 -6.90 4.54 3.01
N ALA A 192 -6.78 3.94 1.82
CA ALA A 192 -6.39 4.66 0.61
C ALA A 192 -7.36 5.80 0.24
N LYS A 193 -8.67 5.54 0.30
CA LYS A 193 -9.71 6.55 0.02
C LYS A 193 -9.68 7.70 1.03
N THR A 194 -9.59 7.38 2.33
CA THR A 194 -9.46 8.39 3.39
C THR A 194 -8.22 9.25 3.17
N ARG A 195 -7.08 8.65 2.80
CA ARG A 195 -5.83 9.40 2.49
C ARG A 195 -5.98 10.32 1.30
N ALA A 196 -6.67 9.89 0.25
CA ALA A 196 -6.95 10.72 -0.92
C ALA A 196 -7.83 11.93 -0.56
N ALA A 197 -8.91 11.71 0.22
CA ALA A 197 -9.77 12.77 0.71
C ALA A 197 -9.03 13.77 1.62
N ILE A 198 -8.20 13.27 2.54
CA ILE A 198 -7.34 14.11 3.40
C ILE A 198 -6.40 14.98 2.56
N ARG A 199 -5.75 14.39 1.56
CA ARG A 199 -4.85 15.12 0.67
C ARG A 199 -5.55 16.25 -0.06
N PHE A 200 -6.75 15.98 -0.59
CA PHE A 200 -7.55 17.01 -1.24
C PHE A 200 -7.86 18.14 -0.27
N ALA A 201 -8.36 17.83 0.91
CA ALA A 201 -8.66 18.83 1.95
C ALA A 201 -7.40 19.64 2.37
N GLN A 202 -6.25 18.98 2.49
CA GLN A 202 -4.99 19.66 2.80
C GLN A 202 -4.58 20.65 1.69
N LEU A 203 -4.74 20.26 0.42
CA LEU A 203 -4.47 21.14 -0.73
C LEU A 203 -5.39 22.35 -0.74
N GLU A 204 -6.68 22.15 -0.53
CA GLU A 204 -7.68 23.22 -0.51
C GLU A 204 -7.41 24.22 0.62
N LEU A 205 -7.02 23.73 1.78
CA LEU A 205 -6.68 24.53 2.95
C LEU A 205 -5.26 25.15 2.90
N GLY A 206 -4.47 24.87 1.87
CA GLY A 206 -3.06 25.29 1.78
C GLY A 206 -2.17 24.66 2.86
N LEU A 207 -2.55 23.48 3.36
CA LEU A 207 -1.76 22.71 4.32
C LEU A 207 -0.78 21.78 3.58
N PRO A 208 0.29 21.31 4.24
CA PRO A 208 1.15 20.28 3.67
C PRO A 208 0.36 19.02 3.32
N ALA A 209 0.29 18.68 2.03
CA ALA A 209 -0.57 17.63 1.50
C ALA A 209 0.09 16.23 1.57
N ASP A 210 0.38 15.78 2.79
CA ASP A 210 1.07 14.52 3.09
C ASP A 210 0.13 13.31 3.26
N SER A 211 -1.17 13.50 3.01
CA SER A 211 -2.22 12.46 3.10
C SER A 211 -2.38 11.85 4.49
N TYR A 212 -1.88 12.50 5.53
CA TYR A 212 -2.05 12.06 6.91
C TYR A 212 -2.77 13.13 7.75
N PRO A 213 -3.79 12.76 8.54
CA PRO A 213 -4.56 13.75 9.31
C PRO A 213 -3.77 14.22 10.53
N ASP A 214 -3.72 15.51 10.71
CA ASP A 214 -3.20 16.14 11.93
C ASP A 214 -4.26 17.08 12.55
N HIS A 215 -3.96 17.62 13.74
CA HIS A 215 -4.86 18.53 14.43
C HIS A 215 -5.10 19.81 13.64
N ARG A 216 -4.16 20.25 12.79
CA ARG A 216 -4.35 21.45 11.95
C ARG A 216 -5.42 21.22 10.90
N LEU A 217 -5.46 20.03 10.30
CA LEU A 217 -6.55 19.69 9.39
C LEU A 217 -7.87 19.68 10.14
N LEU A 218 -7.92 19.01 11.29
CA LEU A 218 -9.14 18.89 12.10
C LEU A 218 -9.69 20.26 12.52
N ASP A 219 -8.81 21.17 12.93
CA ASP A 219 -9.17 22.53 13.38
C ASP A 219 -9.63 23.47 12.25
N ASN A 220 -9.47 23.08 10.99
CA ASN A 220 -9.83 23.89 9.83
C ASN A 220 -10.86 23.23 8.91
N LEU A 221 -11.50 22.15 9.34
CA LEU A 221 -12.51 21.44 8.53
C LEU A 221 -13.70 22.32 8.14
N ASP A 222 -14.09 23.25 9.00
CA ASP A 222 -15.18 24.20 8.80
C ASP A 222 -14.93 25.22 7.68
N ARG A 223 -13.70 25.29 7.17
CA ARG A 223 -13.31 26.17 6.06
C ARG A 223 -13.38 25.46 4.70
N LEU A 224 -13.63 24.17 4.68
CA LEU A 224 -13.78 23.43 3.44
C LEU A 224 -15.16 23.66 2.84
N GLU A 225 -15.20 23.83 1.53
CA GLU A 225 -16.44 23.94 0.78
C GLU A 225 -16.89 22.56 0.30
N PRO A 226 -18.22 22.31 0.26
CA PRO A 226 -18.73 21.08 -0.34
C PRO A 226 -18.29 20.97 -1.81
N LEU A 227 -17.93 19.78 -2.24
CA LEU A 227 -17.65 19.53 -3.65
C LEU A 227 -18.86 19.93 -4.49
N PRO A 228 -18.66 20.60 -5.63
CA PRO A 228 -19.75 20.94 -6.53
C PRO A 228 -20.49 19.64 -6.92
N VAL A 229 -21.81 19.67 -6.79
CA VAL A 229 -22.69 18.58 -7.22
C VAL A 229 -22.66 18.54 -8.76
N THR A 230 -21.55 18.10 -9.31
CA THR A 230 -21.46 17.78 -10.73
C THR A 230 -21.84 16.32 -10.89
N SER A 231 -22.89 16.11 -11.66
CA SER A 231 -23.27 14.79 -12.10
C SER A 231 -22.03 14.01 -12.55
N ASN A 232 -21.61 13.07 -11.71
CA ASN A 232 -20.81 11.90 -12.06
C ASN A 232 -19.36 12.09 -12.53
N THR A 233 -18.58 13.01 -11.97
CA THR A 233 -17.11 12.96 -12.09
C THR A 233 -16.48 13.46 -10.81
N GLN A 234 -16.37 12.58 -9.81
CA GLN A 234 -15.20 12.65 -8.95
C GLN A 234 -13.97 12.64 -9.88
N PRO A 235 -12.89 13.42 -9.60
CA PRO A 235 -11.64 13.11 -10.26
C PRO A 235 -11.43 11.62 -9.98
N GLU A 236 -11.62 10.81 -11.03
CA GLU A 236 -11.31 9.38 -10.97
C GLU A 236 -9.95 9.32 -10.29
N TYR A 237 -9.92 8.78 -9.08
CA TYR A 237 -8.68 8.23 -8.56
C TYR A 237 -8.26 7.29 -9.68
N GLN A 238 -7.35 7.76 -10.52
CA GLN A 238 -6.81 6.96 -11.60
C GLN A 238 -6.04 5.87 -10.88
N ALA A 239 -6.80 4.90 -10.39
CA ALA A 239 -6.29 3.57 -10.16
C ALA A 239 -5.47 3.29 -11.42
N ARG A 240 -4.20 2.97 -11.24
CA ARG A 240 -3.30 2.66 -12.35
C ARG A 240 -4.10 1.95 -13.43
N PRO A 241 -3.90 2.24 -14.74
CA PRO A 241 -4.67 1.62 -15.82
C PRO A 241 -4.74 0.09 -15.75
N GLU A 242 -3.87 -0.53 -14.96
CA GLU A 242 -3.81 -1.98 -14.69
C GLU A 242 -4.72 -2.43 -13.52
N TYR A 243 -5.32 -1.50 -12.77
CA TYR A 243 -6.34 -1.79 -11.75
C TYR A 243 -7.75 -1.90 -12.34
N GLN A 244 -7.88 -2.41 -13.55
CA GLN A 244 -9.15 -2.95 -13.99
C GLN A 244 -9.37 -4.21 -13.15
N ALA A 245 -10.44 -4.17 -12.34
CA ALA A 245 -10.90 -5.34 -11.59
C ALA A 245 -10.77 -6.57 -12.49
N ARG A 246 -10.08 -7.61 -12.00
CA ARG A 246 -10.07 -8.91 -12.69
C ARG A 246 -11.50 -9.21 -13.08
N PRO A 247 -11.77 -9.63 -14.32
CA PRO A 247 -13.13 -9.97 -14.73
C PRO A 247 -13.69 -10.91 -13.67
N GLU A 248 -14.84 -10.53 -13.13
CA GLU A 248 -15.57 -11.32 -12.14
C GLU A 248 -15.53 -12.77 -12.60
N TYR A 249 -15.14 -13.64 -11.66
CA TYR A 249 -15.07 -15.08 -11.86
C TYR A 249 -16.42 -15.55 -12.38
N GLN A 250 -16.58 -15.62 -13.70
CA GLN A 250 -17.75 -16.23 -14.31
C GLN A 250 -17.71 -17.70 -13.88
N ALA A 251 -18.62 -18.07 -12.99
CA ALA A 251 -18.81 -19.43 -12.55
C ALA A 251 -18.83 -20.33 -13.79
N ARG A 252 -17.83 -21.21 -13.92
CA ARG A 252 -17.85 -22.24 -14.97
C ARG A 252 -19.10 -23.08 -14.79
N PRO A 253 -19.77 -23.47 -15.88
CA PRO A 253 -20.94 -24.32 -15.82
C PRO A 253 -20.61 -25.61 -15.06
N GLU A 254 -21.56 -26.03 -14.24
CA GLU A 254 -21.56 -27.15 -13.32
C GLU A 254 -20.79 -28.38 -13.82
N TYR A 255 -19.89 -28.84 -12.99
CA TYR A 255 -19.21 -30.13 -13.15
C TYR A 255 -20.25 -31.24 -13.06
N GLN A 256 -20.70 -31.75 -14.21
CA GLN A 256 -21.51 -32.94 -14.25
C GLN A 256 -20.67 -34.12 -13.76
N ALA A 257 -21.01 -34.65 -12.58
CA ALA A 257 -20.43 -35.88 -12.05
C ALA A 257 -20.61 -36.97 -13.09
N ARG A 258 -19.52 -37.68 -13.45
CA ARG A 258 -19.60 -38.90 -14.23
C ARG A 258 -20.29 -39.95 -13.39
N PRO A 259 -21.26 -40.68 -13.93
CA PRO A 259 -21.79 -41.90 -13.26
C PRO A 259 -20.70 -42.95 -13.18
N GLU A 260 -20.77 -43.77 -12.12
CA GLU A 260 -19.88 -44.89 -11.75
C GLU A 260 -19.68 -45.90 -12.86
#